data_4a863b294fdd4032755a78afcd5c5c11
#
_entry.id   4a863b294fdd4032755a78afcd5c5c11
#
_cell.length_a   1.000
_cell.length_b   1.000
_cell.length_c   1.000
_cell.angle_alpha   90.00
_cell.angle_beta   90.00
_cell.angle_gamma   90.00
#
_symmetry.space_group_name_H-M   'P 1'
#
loop_
_entity.id
_entity.type
_entity.pdbx_description
1 polymer ?
#
loop_
_entity_poly.entity_id
_entity_poly.type
_entity_poly.pdbx_seq_one_letter_code
_entity_poly.pdbx_strand_id
1 'polypeptide(L)'
;MSTEHNTFDSIQIGLASPEMILNWSHGEVTKPETINYRTLKPERDGLFCERIFGPTKDGECSCGKYKRVRNKEFHVCEKCGVEVTSKKVRRERMGHIQLAAPVSHIWYFRAVPSRMSLLLDIPLRALEKVLYFASYIVIDPGDTPLVRNQLLTESEYKSYYEKYEDAFRVGMGAEAIKELLSEPILNLDELSADLRAQLASASGQKKLRISKRLEVVEAFRKSGNRPEWMILDVIPVIPPDIRPMV
;
A
#
# COMPACT_ATOMS: atom_id res chain seq x y z
N MET A 1 -3.40 -32.42 20.53
CA MET A 1 -3.08 -31.09 20.05
C MET A 1 -4.24 -30.20 20.42
N SER A 2 -4.08 -29.40 21.46
CA SER A 2 -5.09 -28.43 21.89
C SER A 2 -5.26 -27.40 20.74
N THR A 3 -6.45 -27.35 20.20
CA THR A 3 -6.89 -26.19 19.42
C THR A 3 -6.99 -25.04 20.40
N GLU A 4 -5.95 -24.19 20.45
CA GLU A 4 -6.09 -22.89 21.09
C GLU A 4 -7.17 -22.13 20.30
N HIS A 5 -8.36 -22.10 20.86
CA HIS A 5 -9.38 -21.18 20.39
C HIS A 5 -8.92 -19.77 20.77
N ASN A 6 -8.40 -19.03 19.80
CA ASN A 6 -8.19 -17.59 19.96
C ASN A 6 -9.55 -16.94 20.19
N THR A 7 -9.89 -16.73 21.45
CA THR A 7 -11.06 -15.93 21.84
C THR A 7 -10.69 -14.45 21.73
N PHE A 8 -11.48 -13.71 20.99
CA PHE A 8 -11.32 -12.24 20.84
C PHE A 8 -12.70 -11.60 21.01
N ASP A 9 -12.71 -10.40 21.60
CA ASP A 9 -13.94 -9.65 21.84
C ASP A 9 -14.31 -8.74 20.67
N SER A 10 -13.33 -8.33 19.87
CA SER A 10 -13.53 -7.42 18.75
C SER A 10 -12.53 -7.64 17.63
N ILE A 11 -12.89 -7.20 16.42
CA ILE A 11 -12.03 -7.16 15.25
C ILE A 11 -11.91 -5.71 14.80
N GLN A 12 -10.67 -5.25 14.60
CA GLN A 12 -10.38 -3.93 14.03
C GLN A 12 -9.85 -4.07 12.62
N ILE A 13 -10.43 -3.29 11.69
CA ILE A 13 -9.95 -3.18 10.31
C ILE A 13 -9.13 -1.91 10.20
N GLY A 14 -7.92 -2.03 9.68
CA GLY A 14 -7.00 -0.90 9.47
C GLY A 14 -6.25 -1.00 8.15
N LEU A 15 -5.48 0.04 7.85
CA LEU A 15 -4.54 0.01 6.73
C LEU A 15 -3.28 -0.74 7.15
N ALA A 16 -2.70 -1.51 6.24
CA ALA A 16 -1.41 -2.14 6.45
C ALA A 16 -0.27 -1.22 6.01
N SER A 17 0.71 -1.02 6.89
CA SER A 17 1.94 -0.34 6.51
C SER A 17 2.82 -1.26 5.64
N PRO A 18 3.77 -0.71 4.86
CA PRO A 18 4.77 -1.50 4.14
C PRO A 18 5.52 -2.47 5.06
N GLU A 19 5.90 -2.01 6.26
CA GLU A 19 6.61 -2.82 7.27
C GLU A 19 5.75 -3.99 7.76
N MET A 20 4.45 -3.76 7.99
CA MET A 20 3.52 -4.83 8.38
C MET A 20 3.42 -5.90 7.29
N ILE A 21 3.32 -5.48 6.02
CA ILE A 21 3.25 -6.41 4.88
C ILE A 21 4.53 -7.24 4.79
N LEU A 22 5.71 -6.61 4.95
CA LEU A 22 6.99 -7.29 4.96
C LEU A 22 7.12 -8.28 6.12
N ASN A 23 6.64 -7.91 7.31
CA ASN A 23 6.64 -8.77 8.49
C ASN A 23 5.74 -10.01 8.34
N TRP A 24 4.63 -9.89 7.63
CA TRP A 24 3.75 -11.04 7.33
C TRP A 24 4.32 -11.96 6.26
N SER A 25 5.20 -11.44 5.41
CA SER A 25 5.68 -12.11 4.21
C SER A 25 6.74 -13.15 4.52
N HIS A 26 6.63 -14.30 3.86
CA HIS A 26 7.62 -15.36 3.85
C HIS A 26 8.59 -15.28 2.66
N GLY A 27 8.43 -14.26 1.80
CA GLY A 27 9.33 -14.00 0.68
C GLY A 27 8.70 -13.17 -0.43
N GLU A 28 9.57 -12.64 -1.28
CA GLU A 28 9.20 -11.81 -2.41
C GLU A 28 8.81 -12.67 -3.63
N VAL A 29 7.68 -12.32 -4.23
CA VAL A 29 7.25 -12.85 -5.53
C VAL A 29 7.82 -11.94 -6.62
N THR A 30 8.82 -12.46 -7.35
CA THR A 30 9.53 -11.68 -8.37
C THR A 30 9.08 -12.01 -9.79
N LYS A 31 8.24 -13.05 -9.96
CA LYS A 31 7.78 -13.54 -11.26
C LYS A 31 6.26 -13.63 -11.32
N PRO A 32 5.65 -13.27 -12.47
CA PRO A 32 4.20 -13.36 -12.65
C PRO A 32 3.68 -14.79 -12.87
N GLU A 33 4.57 -15.74 -13.16
CA GLU A 33 4.22 -17.11 -13.45
C GLU A 33 3.57 -17.81 -12.26
N THR A 34 2.61 -18.66 -12.55
CA THR A 34 1.85 -19.44 -11.56
C THR A 34 2.39 -20.87 -11.45
N ILE A 35 2.11 -21.69 -12.46
CA ILE A 35 2.54 -23.07 -12.56
C ILE A 35 3.17 -23.31 -13.92
N ASN A 36 4.09 -24.27 -13.96
CA ASN A 36 4.62 -24.79 -15.20
C ASN A 36 3.56 -25.70 -15.84
N TYR A 37 3.07 -25.36 -17.03
CA TYR A 37 1.99 -26.10 -17.70
C TYR A 37 2.40 -27.54 -18.10
N ARG A 38 3.71 -27.82 -18.25
CA ARG A 38 4.22 -29.14 -18.60
C ARG A 38 4.35 -30.06 -17.40
N THR A 39 4.82 -29.53 -16.27
CA THR A 39 5.11 -30.31 -15.06
C THR A 39 4.01 -30.20 -14.01
N LEU A 40 3.06 -29.26 -14.18
CA LEU A 40 1.99 -28.90 -13.25
C LEU A 40 2.52 -28.51 -11.85
N LYS A 41 3.79 -28.12 -11.76
CA LYS A 41 4.41 -27.67 -10.52
C LYS A 41 4.44 -26.15 -10.44
N PRO A 42 4.33 -25.56 -9.22
CA PRO A 42 4.50 -24.14 -9.02
C PRO A 42 5.86 -23.66 -9.54
N GLU A 43 5.86 -22.56 -10.28
CA GLU A 43 7.11 -21.93 -10.73
C GLU A 43 7.84 -21.28 -9.55
N ARG A 44 9.16 -21.36 -9.61
CA ARG A 44 10.03 -20.80 -8.59
C ARG A 44 9.93 -19.27 -8.62
N ASP A 45 9.78 -18.67 -7.44
CA ASP A 45 9.66 -17.22 -7.21
C ASP A 45 8.41 -16.59 -7.86
N GLY A 46 7.48 -17.45 -8.32
CA GLY A 46 6.17 -17.07 -8.86
C GLY A 46 5.07 -17.01 -7.79
N LEU A 47 3.86 -16.72 -8.26
CA LEU A 47 2.68 -16.50 -7.39
C LEU A 47 2.25 -17.73 -6.57
N PHE A 48 2.71 -18.93 -6.88
CA PHE A 48 2.43 -20.17 -6.16
C PHE A 48 3.69 -20.86 -5.62
N CYS A 49 4.82 -20.20 -5.60
CA CYS A 49 6.13 -20.72 -5.24
C CYS A 49 6.12 -21.50 -3.92
N GLU A 50 6.63 -22.75 -3.95
CA GLU A 50 6.70 -23.58 -2.75
C GLU A 50 7.75 -23.09 -1.73
N ARG A 51 8.76 -22.35 -2.17
CA ARG A 51 9.77 -21.74 -1.29
C ARG A 51 9.17 -20.65 -0.43
N ILE A 52 8.25 -19.85 -0.99
CA ILE A 52 7.60 -18.73 -0.30
C ILE A 52 6.41 -19.24 0.54
N PHE A 53 5.52 -20.00 -0.08
CA PHE A 53 4.23 -20.36 0.49
C PHE A 53 4.17 -21.76 1.12
N GLY A 54 5.24 -22.54 0.99
CA GLY A 54 5.29 -23.90 1.51
C GLY A 54 4.99 -24.98 0.46
N PRO A 55 5.19 -26.26 0.82
CA PRO A 55 5.09 -27.39 -0.08
C PRO A 55 3.64 -27.67 -0.51
N THR A 56 3.47 -28.25 -1.70
CA THR A 56 2.15 -28.68 -2.23
C THR A 56 1.69 -30.02 -1.65
N LYS A 57 2.61 -30.81 -1.11
CA LYS A 57 2.35 -32.10 -0.48
C LYS A 57 3.04 -32.19 0.88
N ASP A 58 2.37 -32.84 1.83
CA ASP A 58 2.90 -33.02 3.18
C ASP A 58 4.23 -33.75 3.18
N GLY A 59 5.26 -33.16 3.80
CA GLY A 59 6.58 -33.76 3.97
C GLY A 59 7.37 -33.98 2.68
N GLU A 60 7.04 -33.27 1.61
CA GLU A 60 7.75 -33.35 0.34
C GLU A 60 8.33 -31.98 -0.06
N CYS A 61 9.49 -31.97 -0.69
CA CYS A 61 10.04 -30.76 -1.30
C CYS A 61 9.85 -30.75 -2.82
N SER A 62 9.90 -29.58 -3.44
CA SER A 62 9.68 -29.39 -4.89
C SER A 62 10.62 -30.23 -5.78
N CYS A 63 11.91 -30.36 -5.42
CA CYS A 63 12.89 -31.10 -6.19
C CYS A 63 12.83 -32.63 -6.02
N GLY A 64 12.03 -33.14 -5.06
CA GLY A 64 11.88 -34.55 -4.78
C GLY A 64 13.02 -35.20 -3.99
N LYS A 65 14.01 -34.42 -3.48
CA LYS A 65 15.07 -34.92 -2.60
C LYS A 65 14.48 -35.51 -1.32
N TYR A 66 13.52 -34.82 -0.76
CA TYR A 66 12.76 -35.26 0.42
C TYR A 66 11.36 -35.68 -0.02
N LYS A 67 10.97 -36.93 0.26
CA LYS A 67 9.65 -37.50 -0.02
C LYS A 67 9.12 -38.20 1.22
N ARG A 68 7.91 -37.84 1.65
CA ARG A 68 7.18 -38.48 2.78
C ARG A 68 7.99 -38.55 4.07
N VAL A 69 8.71 -37.46 4.40
CA VAL A 69 9.48 -37.38 5.64
C VAL A 69 8.51 -37.38 6.82
N ARG A 70 8.62 -38.38 7.70
CA ARG A 70 7.73 -38.55 8.87
C ARG A 70 8.11 -37.66 10.05
N ASN A 71 9.40 -37.36 10.22
CA ASN A 71 9.87 -36.42 11.23
C ASN A 71 9.55 -35.00 10.79
N LYS A 72 8.69 -34.33 11.57
CA LYS A 72 8.24 -32.95 11.36
C LYS A 72 9.23 -31.91 11.90
N GLU A 73 10.49 -32.23 12.02
CA GLU A 73 11.51 -31.22 12.28
C GLU A 73 11.58 -30.28 11.07
N PHE A 74 11.42 -28.99 11.32
CA PHE A 74 11.49 -27.95 10.31
C PHE A 74 12.80 -28.07 9.54
N HIS A 75 12.73 -28.63 8.35
CA HIS A 75 13.89 -28.91 7.52
C HIS A 75 13.76 -28.19 6.18
N VAL A 76 14.67 -27.28 5.90
CA VAL A 76 14.71 -26.61 4.60
C VAL A 76 15.56 -27.43 3.65
N CYS A 77 15.03 -27.75 2.48
CA CYS A 77 15.75 -28.49 1.46
C CYS A 77 16.90 -27.66 0.91
N GLU A 78 18.14 -28.12 1.08
CA GLU A 78 19.37 -27.45 0.61
C GLU A 78 19.38 -27.23 -0.93
N LYS A 79 18.71 -28.11 -1.70
CA LYS A 79 18.69 -28.03 -3.17
C LYS A 79 17.67 -27.04 -3.70
N CYS A 80 16.44 -27.00 -3.16
CA CYS A 80 15.36 -26.18 -3.70
C CYS A 80 14.88 -25.07 -2.76
N GLY A 81 15.35 -25.02 -1.51
CA GLY A 81 14.98 -24.03 -0.53
C GLY A 81 13.55 -24.16 0.01
N VAL A 82 12.86 -25.26 -0.32
CA VAL A 82 11.49 -25.48 0.16
C VAL A 82 11.55 -26.09 1.56
N GLU A 83 10.77 -25.55 2.48
CA GLU A 83 10.61 -26.08 3.82
C GLU A 83 9.75 -27.35 3.78
N VAL A 84 10.27 -28.43 4.33
CA VAL A 84 9.61 -29.74 4.36
C VAL A 84 8.65 -29.79 5.56
N THR A 85 7.43 -29.33 5.37
CA THR A 85 6.40 -29.21 6.41
C THR A 85 5.03 -29.66 5.87
N SER A 86 3.98 -29.40 6.62
CA SER A 86 2.61 -29.67 6.18
C SER A 86 2.16 -28.67 5.11
N LYS A 87 1.44 -29.14 4.11
CA LYS A 87 0.83 -28.30 3.06
C LYS A 87 -0.17 -27.26 3.63
N LYS A 88 -0.66 -27.43 4.87
CA LYS A 88 -1.59 -26.51 5.52
C LYS A 88 -1.03 -25.07 5.60
N VAL A 89 0.29 -24.91 5.67
CA VAL A 89 0.94 -23.60 5.71
C VAL A 89 0.64 -22.76 4.44
N ARG A 90 0.25 -23.38 3.33
CA ARG A 90 -0.17 -22.68 2.10
C ARG A 90 -1.49 -21.93 2.24
N ARG A 91 -2.24 -22.15 3.32
CA ARG A 91 -3.42 -21.36 3.69
C ARG A 91 -3.09 -20.15 4.56
N GLU A 92 -1.91 -20.11 5.14
CA GLU A 92 -1.53 -19.17 6.20
C GLU A 92 -0.41 -18.22 5.73
N ARG A 93 0.54 -18.71 4.94
CA ARG A 93 1.73 -17.95 4.54
C ARG A 93 1.41 -16.90 3.50
N MET A 94 1.71 -15.65 3.85
CA MET A 94 1.68 -14.50 2.96
C MET A 94 3.02 -14.34 2.23
N GLY A 95 2.98 -13.77 1.05
CA GLY A 95 4.14 -13.23 0.35
C GLY A 95 3.98 -11.73 0.12
N HIS A 96 4.91 -11.13 -0.60
CA HIS A 96 4.81 -9.74 -1.04
C HIS A 96 5.37 -9.55 -2.44
N ILE A 97 5.00 -8.44 -3.06
CA ILE A 97 5.59 -7.93 -4.30
C ILE A 97 6.11 -6.54 -4.00
N GLN A 98 7.42 -6.34 -4.15
CA GLN A 98 8.03 -5.02 -4.08
C GLN A 98 7.74 -4.27 -5.37
N LEU A 99 7.14 -3.09 -5.27
CA LEU A 99 6.87 -2.26 -6.44
C LEU A 99 8.12 -1.43 -6.82
N ALA A 100 8.31 -1.23 -8.12
CA ALA A 100 9.39 -0.38 -8.63
C ALA A 100 9.12 1.11 -8.38
N ALA A 101 7.85 1.50 -8.27
CA ALA A 101 7.38 2.84 -7.93
C ALA A 101 6.10 2.77 -7.10
N PRO A 102 5.83 3.75 -6.24
CA PRO A 102 4.60 3.81 -5.46
C PRO A 102 3.35 3.84 -6.33
N VAL A 103 2.28 3.20 -5.88
CA VAL A 103 0.99 3.13 -6.58
C VAL A 103 -0.14 3.54 -5.64
N SER A 104 -1.03 4.42 -6.11
CA SER A 104 -2.21 4.84 -5.37
C SER A 104 -3.26 3.73 -5.32
N HIS A 105 -3.76 3.40 -4.13
CA HIS A 105 -4.83 2.45 -3.96
C HIS A 105 -6.16 3.04 -4.46
N ILE A 106 -6.80 2.35 -5.40
CA ILE A 106 -7.99 2.84 -6.10
C ILE A 106 -9.18 3.12 -5.17
N TRP A 107 -9.34 2.37 -4.09
CA TRP A 107 -10.44 2.57 -3.13
C TRP A 107 -10.38 3.93 -2.43
N TYR A 108 -9.18 4.49 -2.23
CA TYR A 108 -9.01 5.79 -1.55
C TYR A 108 -8.93 6.95 -2.52
N PHE A 109 -8.61 6.64 -3.80
CA PHE A 109 -8.55 7.62 -4.87
C PHE A 109 -9.92 7.81 -5.55
N ARG A 110 -10.56 6.72 -6.07
CA ARG A 110 -11.77 6.80 -6.89
C ARG A 110 -13.09 6.67 -6.12
N ALA A 111 -13.07 6.38 -4.82
CA ALA A 111 -14.28 6.39 -4.01
C ALA A 111 -14.92 7.78 -3.99
N VAL A 112 -16.24 7.82 -3.87
CA VAL A 112 -16.98 9.08 -3.75
C VAL A 112 -17.58 9.16 -2.34
N PRO A 113 -17.11 10.09 -1.50
CA PRO A 113 -16.01 11.05 -1.72
C PRO A 113 -14.62 10.39 -1.63
N SER A 114 -13.66 10.87 -2.42
CA SER A 114 -12.27 10.44 -2.36
C SER A 114 -11.61 10.85 -1.04
N ARG A 115 -11.03 9.89 -0.32
CA ARG A 115 -10.36 10.15 0.97
C ARG A 115 -9.11 11.01 0.78
N MET A 116 -8.31 10.72 -0.25
CA MET A 116 -7.13 11.52 -0.59
C MET A 116 -7.50 12.97 -0.96
N SER A 117 -8.54 13.13 -1.78
CA SER A 117 -9.05 14.45 -2.17
C SER A 117 -9.49 15.29 -0.96
N LEU A 118 -10.15 14.67 0.01
CA LEU A 118 -10.60 15.34 1.23
C LEU A 118 -9.43 15.74 2.15
N LEU A 119 -8.44 14.87 2.31
CA LEU A 119 -7.26 15.16 3.14
C LEU A 119 -6.43 16.31 2.55
N LEU A 120 -6.08 16.21 1.28
CA LEU A 120 -5.24 17.21 0.61
C LEU A 120 -5.97 18.48 0.17
N ASP A 121 -7.30 18.49 0.24
CA ASP A 121 -8.17 19.56 -0.28
C ASP A 121 -7.98 19.82 -1.78
N ILE A 122 -7.71 18.77 -2.54
CA ILE A 122 -7.50 18.82 -3.99
C ILE A 122 -8.73 18.20 -4.69
N PRO A 123 -9.31 18.85 -5.71
CA PRO A 123 -10.38 18.26 -6.50
C PRO A 123 -9.95 16.92 -7.14
N LEU A 124 -10.85 15.93 -7.19
CA LEU A 124 -10.55 14.60 -7.72
C LEU A 124 -9.93 14.63 -9.12
N ARG A 125 -10.44 15.48 -10.02
CA ARG A 125 -9.90 15.66 -11.39
C ARG A 125 -8.47 16.20 -11.39
N ALA A 126 -8.12 17.04 -10.43
CA ALA A 126 -6.77 17.56 -10.28
C ALA A 126 -5.82 16.48 -9.76
N LEU A 127 -6.26 15.73 -8.73
CA LEU A 127 -5.52 14.59 -8.20
C LEU A 127 -5.27 13.52 -9.29
N GLU A 128 -6.27 13.26 -10.13
CA GLU A 128 -6.15 12.34 -11.27
C GLU A 128 -5.04 12.76 -12.24
N LYS A 129 -4.96 14.06 -12.59
CA LYS A 129 -3.89 14.57 -13.48
C LYS A 129 -2.50 14.33 -12.92
N VAL A 130 -2.32 14.47 -11.60
CA VAL A 130 -1.03 14.22 -10.94
C VAL A 130 -0.71 12.73 -10.97
N LEU A 131 -1.65 11.88 -10.54
CA LEU A 131 -1.44 10.43 -10.46
C LEU A 131 -1.17 9.77 -11.82
N TYR A 132 -1.72 10.32 -12.91
CA TYR A 132 -1.50 9.85 -14.28
C TYR A 132 -0.41 10.64 -15.04
N PHE A 133 0.45 11.35 -14.31
CA PHE A 133 1.60 12.07 -14.89
C PHE A 133 1.25 13.13 -15.94
N ALA A 134 0.05 13.73 -15.86
CA ALA A 134 -0.38 14.78 -16.76
C ALA A 134 -0.10 16.20 -16.24
N SER A 135 0.22 16.36 -14.97
CA SER A 135 0.54 17.65 -14.34
C SER A 135 1.48 17.46 -13.16
N TYR A 136 2.32 18.45 -12.92
CA TYR A 136 3.10 18.55 -11.69
C TYR A 136 2.22 19.07 -10.55
N ILE A 137 2.59 18.74 -9.32
CA ILE A 137 2.02 19.31 -8.10
C ILE A 137 3.13 19.94 -7.25
N VAL A 138 2.86 21.12 -6.72
CA VAL A 138 3.79 21.81 -5.82
C VAL A 138 3.76 21.16 -4.46
N ILE A 139 4.90 20.62 -4.04
CA ILE A 139 5.11 20.02 -2.72
C ILE A 139 5.57 21.08 -1.74
N ASP A 140 6.61 21.83 -2.12
CA ASP A 140 7.14 22.95 -1.36
C ASP A 140 7.28 24.17 -2.26
N PRO A 141 6.55 25.26 -1.96
CA PRO A 141 6.62 26.47 -2.76
C PRO A 141 7.91 27.26 -2.57
N GLY A 142 8.66 27.05 -1.47
CA GLY A 142 9.83 27.84 -1.13
C GLY A 142 9.57 29.35 -1.17
N ASP A 143 10.57 30.13 -1.62
CA ASP A 143 10.48 31.60 -1.77
C ASP A 143 9.91 32.02 -3.13
N THR A 144 8.88 31.33 -3.61
CA THR A 144 8.22 31.61 -4.89
C THR A 144 6.75 32.00 -4.71
N PRO A 145 6.09 32.61 -5.69
CA PRO A 145 4.66 32.93 -5.62
C PRO A 145 3.73 31.71 -5.75
N LEU A 146 4.31 30.49 -5.84
CA LEU A 146 3.54 29.26 -5.90
C LEU A 146 2.87 28.97 -4.56
N VAL A 147 1.83 28.12 -4.62
CA VAL A 147 1.11 27.66 -3.42
C VAL A 147 1.21 26.12 -3.34
N ARG A 148 1.35 25.57 -2.15
CA ARG A 148 1.31 24.12 -1.94
C ARG A 148 0.03 23.51 -2.54
N ASN A 149 0.13 22.34 -3.12
CA ASN A 149 -0.94 21.63 -3.83
C ASN A 149 -1.39 22.32 -5.16
N GLN A 150 -0.75 23.38 -5.59
CA GLN A 150 -0.99 23.98 -6.91
C GLN A 150 -0.53 23.02 -8.01
N LEU A 151 -1.33 22.89 -9.07
CA LEU A 151 -0.96 22.11 -10.23
C LEU A 151 -0.24 23.02 -11.23
N LEU A 152 0.80 22.50 -11.85
CA LEU A 152 1.52 23.13 -12.93
C LEU A 152 1.51 22.23 -14.18
N THR A 153 1.33 22.85 -15.32
CA THR A 153 1.58 22.20 -16.61
C THR A 153 3.07 22.14 -16.88
N GLU A 154 3.50 21.34 -17.84
CA GLU A 154 4.90 21.24 -18.28
C GLU A 154 5.51 22.61 -18.65
N SER A 155 4.73 23.45 -19.36
CA SER A 155 5.17 24.80 -19.77
C SER A 155 5.29 25.77 -18.59
N GLU A 156 4.34 25.72 -17.65
CA GLU A 156 4.41 26.54 -16.43
C GLU A 156 5.58 26.10 -15.56
N TYR A 157 5.79 24.78 -15.37
CA TYR A 157 6.94 24.27 -14.63
C TYR A 157 8.26 24.79 -15.21
N LYS A 158 8.47 24.68 -16.53
CA LYS A 158 9.67 25.20 -17.18
C LYS A 158 9.86 26.71 -16.96
N SER A 159 8.80 27.51 -17.10
CA SER A 159 8.85 28.95 -16.87
C SER A 159 9.21 29.30 -15.43
N TYR A 160 8.67 28.58 -14.45
CA TYR A 160 9.03 28.79 -13.04
C TYR A 160 10.46 28.32 -12.75
N TYR A 161 10.89 27.20 -13.33
CA TYR A 161 12.24 26.67 -13.16
C TYR A 161 13.30 27.60 -13.73
N GLU A 162 13.07 28.18 -14.91
CA GLU A 162 13.97 29.20 -15.51
C GLU A 162 14.12 30.45 -14.64
N LYS A 163 13.10 30.79 -13.85
CA LYS A 163 13.08 32.00 -13.03
C LYS A 163 13.57 31.80 -11.60
N TYR A 164 13.28 30.63 -11.00
CA TYR A 164 13.49 30.36 -9.59
C TYR A 164 14.39 29.16 -9.31
N GLU A 165 14.81 28.44 -10.35
CA GLU A 165 15.68 27.26 -10.28
C GLU A 165 15.20 26.26 -9.21
N ASP A 166 16.06 25.89 -8.26
CA ASP A 166 15.76 24.93 -7.19
C ASP A 166 15.11 25.53 -5.93
N ALA A 167 14.58 26.77 -6.02
CA ALA A 167 13.95 27.45 -4.88
C ALA A 167 12.58 26.83 -4.50
N PHE A 168 12.02 25.94 -5.30
CA PHE A 168 10.76 25.27 -5.04
C PHE A 168 10.84 23.79 -5.41
N ARG A 169 9.93 22.97 -4.88
CA ARG A 169 9.90 21.55 -5.15
C ARG A 169 8.53 21.09 -5.65
N VAL A 170 8.54 20.37 -6.75
CA VAL A 170 7.35 19.78 -7.38
C VAL A 170 7.55 18.28 -7.58
N GLY A 171 6.47 17.57 -7.78
CA GLY A 171 6.50 16.14 -8.09
C GLY A 171 5.35 15.72 -8.99
N MET A 172 5.39 14.48 -9.44
CA MET A 172 4.34 13.82 -10.23
C MET A 172 4.05 12.42 -9.70
N GLY A 173 2.92 11.88 -10.08
CA GLY A 173 2.56 10.51 -9.77
C GLY A 173 2.20 10.27 -8.31
N ALA A 174 2.14 9.00 -7.95
CA ALA A 174 1.77 8.58 -6.60
C ALA A 174 2.84 8.92 -5.55
N GLU A 175 4.11 9.02 -5.94
CA GLU A 175 5.22 9.40 -5.06
C GLU A 175 5.01 10.80 -4.48
N ALA A 176 4.69 11.78 -5.34
CA ALA A 176 4.39 13.14 -4.91
C ALA A 176 3.18 13.22 -3.98
N ILE A 177 2.13 12.45 -4.26
CA ILE A 177 0.94 12.38 -3.41
C ILE A 177 1.27 11.71 -2.07
N LYS A 178 2.10 10.67 -2.06
CA LYS A 178 2.57 10.02 -0.83
C LYS A 178 3.31 11.01 0.06
N GLU A 179 4.21 11.79 -0.52
CA GLU A 179 4.97 12.80 0.21
C GLU A 179 4.04 13.86 0.83
N LEU A 180 3.04 14.36 0.07
CA LEU A 180 2.05 15.31 0.56
C LEU A 180 1.14 14.74 1.66
N LEU A 181 0.94 13.42 1.69
CA LEU A 181 0.17 12.72 2.73
C LEU A 181 0.99 12.37 3.96
N SER A 182 2.32 12.48 3.89
CA SER A 182 3.25 12.11 4.95
C SER A 182 3.56 13.27 5.88
N GLU A 183 3.95 12.96 7.12
CA GLU A 183 4.54 13.98 8.02
C GLU A 183 5.96 14.35 7.57
N PRO A 184 6.40 15.60 7.78
CA PRO A 184 5.69 16.69 8.49
C PRO A 184 4.75 17.52 7.61
N ILE A 185 4.57 17.18 6.32
CA ILE A 185 3.79 18.01 5.39
C ILE A 185 2.30 18.00 5.76
N LEU A 186 1.74 16.84 6.10
CA LEU A 186 0.38 16.69 6.57
C LEU A 186 0.36 16.37 8.07
N ASN A 187 0.23 17.39 8.90
CA ASN A 187 -0.01 17.22 10.34
C ASN A 187 -1.51 17.14 10.62
N LEU A 188 -1.99 15.97 11.03
CA LEU A 188 -3.41 15.72 11.27
C LEU A 188 -3.96 16.47 12.49
N ASP A 189 -3.14 16.73 13.50
CA ASP A 189 -3.56 17.46 14.70
C ASP A 189 -3.78 18.94 14.39
N GLU A 190 -2.84 19.56 13.69
CA GLU A 190 -2.96 20.95 13.24
C GLU A 190 -4.12 21.12 12.26
N LEU A 191 -4.24 20.20 11.29
CA LEU A 191 -5.33 20.22 10.32
C LEU A 191 -6.71 20.08 10.99
N SER A 192 -6.83 19.20 11.99
CA SER A 192 -8.06 19.05 12.77
C SER A 192 -8.42 20.33 13.53
N ALA A 193 -7.44 20.96 14.19
CA ALA A 193 -7.67 22.21 14.93
C ALA A 193 -8.11 23.34 13.98
N ASP A 194 -7.46 23.48 12.84
CA ASP A 194 -7.79 24.50 11.83
C ASP A 194 -9.19 24.27 11.25
N LEU A 195 -9.54 23.04 10.86
CA LEU A 195 -10.85 22.71 10.34
C LEU A 195 -11.97 22.95 11.36
N ARG A 196 -11.73 22.71 12.65
CA ARG A 196 -12.67 23.02 13.73
C ARG A 196 -12.89 24.53 13.87
N ALA A 197 -11.81 25.33 13.81
CA ALA A 197 -11.90 26.78 13.84
C ALA A 197 -12.69 27.32 12.63
N GLN A 198 -12.42 26.81 11.43
CA GLN A 198 -13.15 27.16 10.21
C GLN A 198 -14.63 26.76 10.28
N LEU A 199 -14.95 25.61 10.88
CA LEU A 199 -16.32 25.10 11.00
C LEU A 199 -17.19 26.03 11.86
N ALA A 200 -16.62 26.69 12.88
CA ALA A 200 -17.34 27.60 13.79
C ALA A 200 -17.87 28.85 13.05
N SER A 201 -17.16 29.30 12.01
CA SER A 201 -17.53 30.51 11.24
C SER A 201 -18.22 30.19 9.90
N ALA A 202 -18.23 28.91 9.48
CA ALA A 202 -18.75 28.49 8.17
C ALA A 202 -20.27 28.30 8.20
N SER A 203 -20.93 28.55 7.04
CA SER A 203 -22.36 28.31 6.82
C SER A 203 -22.60 27.62 5.47
N GLY A 204 -23.79 27.05 5.28
CA GLY A 204 -24.24 26.47 4.02
C GLY A 204 -23.35 25.35 3.50
N GLN A 205 -23.09 25.36 2.21
CA GLN A 205 -22.30 24.33 1.50
C GLN A 205 -20.83 24.26 1.99
N LYS A 206 -20.26 25.41 2.38
CA LYS A 206 -18.89 25.45 2.92
C LYS A 206 -18.82 24.67 4.23
N LYS A 207 -19.80 24.84 5.12
CA LYS A 207 -19.87 24.08 6.38
C LYS A 207 -19.93 22.58 6.14
N LEU A 208 -20.75 22.12 5.19
CA LEU A 208 -20.90 20.71 4.85
C LEU A 208 -19.58 20.12 4.31
N ARG A 209 -18.87 20.86 3.46
CA ARG A 209 -17.56 20.43 2.93
C ARG A 209 -16.51 20.30 4.05
N ILE A 210 -16.41 21.32 4.92
CA ILE A 210 -15.48 21.28 6.05
C ILE A 210 -15.80 20.14 7.00
N SER A 211 -17.10 19.90 7.30
CA SER A 211 -17.53 18.81 8.17
C SER A 211 -17.12 17.44 7.63
N LYS A 212 -17.35 17.17 6.33
CA LYS A 212 -16.91 15.92 5.67
C LYS A 212 -15.40 15.74 5.68
N ARG A 213 -14.65 16.83 5.51
CA ARG A 213 -13.19 16.82 5.57
C ARG A 213 -12.71 16.50 6.97
N LEU A 214 -13.28 17.17 7.97
CA LEU A 214 -12.95 16.95 9.39
C LEU A 214 -13.26 15.52 9.82
N GLU A 215 -14.36 14.93 9.37
CA GLU A 215 -14.71 13.52 9.65
C GLU A 215 -13.60 12.56 9.20
N VAL A 216 -13.05 12.75 8.00
CA VAL A 216 -11.96 11.90 7.48
C VAL A 216 -10.66 12.12 8.26
N VAL A 217 -10.31 13.38 8.56
CA VAL A 217 -9.12 13.72 9.36
C VAL A 217 -9.20 13.08 10.75
N GLU A 218 -10.36 13.20 11.43
CA GLU A 218 -10.56 12.59 12.74
C GLU A 218 -10.55 11.05 12.69
N ALA A 219 -11.03 10.44 11.60
CA ALA A 219 -10.98 9.00 11.42
C ALA A 219 -9.53 8.48 11.35
N PHE A 220 -8.66 9.16 10.60
CA PHE A 220 -7.23 8.83 10.56
C PHE A 220 -6.55 9.07 11.91
N ARG A 221 -6.79 10.24 12.50
CA ARG A 221 -6.22 10.63 13.79
C ARG A 221 -6.55 9.65 14.92
N LYS A 222 -7.81 9.19 15.00
CA LYS A 222 -8.27 8.28 16.06
C LYS A 222 -7.90 6.83 15.84
N SER A 223 -7.80 6.39 14.59
CA SER A 223 -7.50 4.99 14.25
C SER A 223 -6.01 4.65 14.31
N GLY A 224 -5.14 5.65 14.31
CA GLY A 224 -3.69 5.46 14.20
C GLY A 224 -3.23 5.02 12.80
N ASN A 225 -4.13 5.00 11.81
CA ASN A 225 -3.74 4.78 10.42
C ASN A 225 -3.04 6.03 9.88
N ARG A 226 -1.96 5.83 9.15
CA ARG A 226 -1.25 6.93 8.50
C ARG A 226 -1.77 7.15 7.08
N PRO A 227 -2.02 8.42 6.67
CA PRO A 227 -2.56 8.72 5.36
C PRO A 227 -1.72 8.22 4.18
N GLU A 228 -0.40 8.23 4.32
CA GLU A 228 0.52 7.73 3.30
C GLU A 228 0.39 6.22 3.02
N TRP A 229 -0.22 5.44 3.93
CA TRP A 229 -0.47 4.00 3.69
C TRP A 229 -1.55 3.74 2.62
N MET A 230 -2.25 4.78 2.18
CA MET A 230 -3.12 4.70 1.00
C MET A 230 -2.34 4.61 -0.32
N ILE A 231 -1.04 4.86 -0.29
CA ILE A 231 -0.10 4.69 -1.40
C ILE A 231 0.75 3.45 -1.12
N LEU A 232 0.74 2.51 -2.03
CA LEU A 232 1.39 1.22 -1.87
C LEU A 232 2.81 1.23 -2.45
N ASP A 233 3.81 0.84 -1.67
CA ASP A 233 5.17 0.51 -2.11
C ASP A 233 5.33 -1.01 -2.24
N VAL A 234 4.57 -1.74 -1.43
CA VAL A 234 4.60 -3.20 -1.33
C VAL A 234 3.17 -3.73 -1.43
N ILE A 235 2.97 -4.74 -2.26
CA ILE A 235 1.67 -5.41 -2.39
C ILE A 235 1.70 -6.71 -1.59
N PRO A 236 0.75 -6.95 -0.67
CA PRO A 236 0.63 -8.23 -0.01
C PRO A 236 0.11 -9.30 -0.99
N VAL A 237 0.72 -10.48 -0.97
CA VAL A 237 0.27 -11.64 -1.74
C VAL A 237 -0.33 -12.63 -0.77
N ILE A 238 -1.64 -12.82 -0.86
CA ILE A 238 -2.38 -13.73 0.01
C ILE A 238 -2.01 -15.20 -0.24
N PRO A 239 -2.22 -16.10 0.74
CA PRO A 239 -1.86 -17.50 0.62
C PRO A 239 -2.48 -18.19 -0.61
N PRO A 240 -1.75 -19.09 -1.30
CA PRO A 240 -2.22 -19.74 -2.54
C PRO A 240 -3.54 -20.51 -2.39
N ASP A 241 -3.73 -21.21 -1.28
CA ASP A 241 -4.89 -22.09 -1.09
C ASP A 241 -6.20 -21.33 -0.84
N ILE A 242 -6.14 -20.01 -0.59
CA ILE A 242 -7.34 -19.14 -0.54
C ILE A 242 -7.59 -18.38 -1.85
N ARG A 243 -6.71 -18.55 -2.85
CA ARG A 243 -6.87 -18.04 -4.23
C ARG A 243 -6.56 -19.15 -5.24
N PRO A 244 -7.27 -20.29 -5.20
CA PRO A 244 -6.98 -21.41 -6.08
C PRO A 244 -7.19 -21.01 -7.55
N MET A 245 -6.37 -21.60 -8.43
CA MET A 245 -6.65 -21.52 -9.87
C MET A 245 -7.81 -22.47 -10.19
N VAL A 246 -8.78 -21.96 -10.91
CA VAL A 246 -9.93 -22.70 -11.41
C VAL A 246 -9.65 -23.20 -12.82
#